data_4614f0357a658eb2de72021328c37735
#
_entry.id   4614f0357a658eb2de72021328c37735
#
_cell.length_a   1.000
_cell.length_b   1.000
_cell.length_c   1.000
_cell.angle_alpha   90.00
_cell.angle_beta   90.00
_cell.angle_gamma   90.00
#
_symmetry.space_group_name_H-M   'P 1'
#
loop_
_entity.id
_entity.type
_entity.pdbx_description
1 polymer ?
#
loop_
_entity_poly.entity_id
_entity_poly.type
_entity_poly.pdbx_seq_one_letter_code
_entity_poly.pdbx_strand_id
1 'polypeptide(L)'
;MRLPRLLTTLLFFASFALPAQTGEGSPAKLRVLAYNVACGQWATPEQIAEVLKPLKADVILLSEVPKANRGKKVKDWSRRLADALDLDHIEVGTVSSANHKAPQWGDVTGDYGGKFKSVLSRTPLTKGKDFLPGGSGWGRASAFRVETEINGRKFALYSLHLPGFAHHKRQPTQVASWEGSKQRGLAERISKEDASFDVIVGGDFNEWTGGLVMRSLLKTTKMKNATQEKSIDHILYSTKKGMKLLQAGRDWGPKNQNKENKKAEGCLSDHPWVWGEFEISN
;
A
#
# COMPACT_ATOMS: atom_id res chain seq x y z
N MET A 1 23.91 -41.00 74.11
CA MET A 1 23.08 -40.48 72.99
C MET A 1 23.98 -39.76 72.05
N ARG A 2 24.23 -40.26 70.83
CA ARG A 2 25.11 -39.63 69.84
C ARG A 2 24.17 -39.20 68.69
N LEU A 3 24.15 -37.92 68.36
CA LEU A 3 23.45 -37.33 67.22
C LEU A 3 24.26 -37.57 65.92
N PRO A 4 23.62 -37.92 64.81
CA PRO A 4 24.30 -38.07 63.54
C PRO A 4 24.52 -36.70 62.88
N ARG A 5 25.71 -36.51 62.32
CA ARG A 5 26.07 -35.36 61.46
C ARG A 5 25.42 -35.53 60.09
N LEU A 6 24.58 -34.54 59.73
CA LEU A 6 24.10 -34.39 58.35
C LEU A 6 25.21 -33.82 57.47
N LEU A 7 25.61 -34.57 56.47
CA LEU A 7 26.52 -34.09 55.41
C LEU A 7 25.68 -33.40 54.31
N THR A 8 25.78 -32.09 54.21
CA THR A 8 25.10 -31.31 53.16
C THR A 8 26.02 -31.29 51.94
N THR A 9 25.64 -32.03 50.91
CA THR A 9 26.34 -32.04 49.62
C THR A 9 25.85 -30.85 48.81
N LEU A 10 26.66 -29.82 48.60
CA LEU A 10 26.40 -28.70 47.66
C LEU A 10 26.64 -29.20 46.23
N LEU A 11 25.56 -29.32 45.45
CA LEU A 11 25.62 -29.50 44.01
C LEU A 11 25.85 -28.15 43.33
N PHE A 12 27.03 -27.91 42.77
CA PHE A 12 27.31 -26.82 41.88
C PHE A 12 26.72 -27.13 40.48
N PHE A 13 25.64 -26.46 40.14
CA PHE A 13 25.16 -26.45 38.76
C PHE A 13 26.05 -25.45 37.98
N ALA A 14 26.97 -25.96 37.18
CA ALA A 14 27.67 -25.18 36.17
C ALA A 14 26.68 -24.90 35.01
N SER A 15 26.17 -23.69 34.96
CA SER A 15 25.38 -23.22 33.81
C SER A 15 26.34 -23.06 32.62
N PHE A 16 26.35 -24.03 31.73
CA PHE A 16 26.95 -23.87 30.41
C PHE A 16 26.03 -22.96 29.59
N ALA A 17 26.42 -21.69 29.48
CA ALA A 17 25.85 -20.80 28.47
C ALA A 17 26.28 -21.31 27.08
N LEU A 18 25.37 -21.96 26.39
CA LEU A 18 25.56 -22.26 24.96
C LEU A 18 25.75 -20.92 24.22
N PRO A 19 26.80 -20.80 23.38
CA PRO A 19 26.94 -19.62 22.54
C PRO A 19 25.67 -19.53 21.69
N ALA A 20 25.02 -18.34 21.71
CA ALA A 20 23.94 -18.03 20.80
C ALA A 20 24.48 -18.25 19.39
N GLN A 21 23.99 -19.24 18.69
CA GLN A 21 24.21 -19.36 17.26
C GLN A 21 23.57 -18.13 16.61
N THR A 22 24.41 -17.16 16.24
CA THR A 22 24.06 -16.12 15.29
C THR A 22 23.98 -16.78 13.91
N GLY A 23 22.95 -17.62 13.73
CA GLY A 23 22.62 -18.10 12.42
C GLY A 23 22.25 -16.89 11.59
N GLU A 24 22.98 -16.63 10.52
CA GLU A 24 22.53 -15.71 9.47
C GLU A 24 21.18 -16.22 9.00
N GLY A 25 20.11 -15.66 9.57
CA GLY A 25 18.74 -16.01 9.22
C GLY A 25 18.56 -15.74 7.72
N SER A 26 17.94 -16.65 7.02
CA SER A 26 17.57 -16.44 5.64
C SER A 26 16.94 -15.04 5.50
N PRO A 27 17.30 -14.25 4.48
CA PRO A 27 16.79 -12.89 4.34
C PRO A 27 15.27 -12.90 4.36
N ALA A 28 14.70 -12.03 5.17
CA ALA A 28 13.26 -11.95 5.32
C ALA A 28 12.63 -11.44 4.01
N LYS A 29 11.45 -11.95 3.71
CA LYS A 29 10.65 -11.53 2.56
C LYS A 29 9.55 -10.60 2.99
N LEU A 30 9.26 -9.61 2.15
CA LEU A 30 8.14 -8.68 2.28
C LEU A 30 7.33 -8.68 1.00
N ARG A 31 6.05 -9.00 1.10
CA ARG A 31 5.12 -8.93 -0.03
C ARG A 31 4.17 -7.77 0.12
N VAL A 32 4.23 -6.85 -0.83
CA VAL A 32 3.40 -5.65 -0.88
C VAL A 32 2.48 -5.73 -2.10
N LEU A 33 1.24 -5.35 -1.90
CA LEU A 33 0.22 -5.27 -2.93
C LEU A 33 -0.35 -3.86 -2.98
N ALA A 34 -0.65 -3.34 -4.17
CA ALA A 34 -1.40 -2.11 -4.37
C ALA A 34 -2.61 -2.39 -5.25
N TYR A 35 -3.78 -1.83 -4.87
CA TYR A 35 -5.03 -2.08 -5.55
C TYR A 35 -5.97 -0.87 -5.49
N ASN A 36 -6.42 -0.43 -6.67
CA ASN A 36 -7.54 0.48 -6.82
C ASN A 36 -8.84 -0.36 -6.79
N VAL A 37 -9.66 -0.17 -5.78
CA VAL A 37 -10.88 -0.97 -5.55
C VAL A 37 -12.13 -0.35 -6.15
N ALA A 38 -11.99 0.63 -7.05
CA ALA A 38 -13.09 1.24 -7.80
C ALA A 38 -14.29 1.63 -6.92
N CYS A 39 -14.03 2.24 -5.77
CA CYS A 39 -15.04 2.62 -4.78
C CYS A 39 -15.93 1.45 -4.30
N GLY A 40 -15.45 0.21 -4.39
CA GLY A 40 -16.22 -0.99 -4.02
C GLY A 40 -17.46 -1.24 -4.89
N GLN A 41 -17.48 -0.70 -6.12
CA GLN A 41 -18.63 -0.81 -7.01
C GLN A 41 -18.79 -2.20 -7.63
N TRP A 42 -17.69 -2.93 -7.76
CA TRP A 42 -17.61 -4.17 -8.53
C TRP A 42 -17.68 -5.43 -7.67
N ALA A 43 -17.13 -5.33 -6.45
CA ALA A 43 -17.04 -6.46 -5.55
C ALA A 43 -17.09 -6.02 -4.08
N THR A 44 -17.54 -6.93 -3.24
CA THR A 44 -17.48 -6.75 -1.78
C THR A 44 -16.05 -7.00 -1.27
N PRO A 45 -15.71 -6.51 -0.07
CA PRO A 45 -14.42 -6.82 0.55
C PRO A 45 -14.12 -8.32 0.61
N GLU A 46 -15.13 -9.14 0.90
CA GLU A 46 -14.98 -10.59 1.02
C GLU A 46 -14.66 -11.24 -0.33
N GLN A 47 -15.34 -10.83 -1.40
CA GLN A 47 -15.06 -11.32 -2.77
C GLN A 47 -13.65 -10.94 -3.23
N ILE A 48 -13.19 -9.73 -2.88
CA ILE A 48 -11.80 -9.32 -3.13
C ILE A 48 -10.85 -10.18 -2.32
N ALA A 49 -11.16 -10.44 -1.03
CA ALA A 49 -10.32 -11.25 -0.15
C ALA A 49 -10.13 -12.68 -0.66
N GLU A 50 -11.17 -13.33 -1.17
CA GLU A 50 -11.10 -14.69 -1.74
C GLU A 50 -9.98 -14.80 -2.79
N VAL A 51 -9.81 -13.77 -3.60
CA VAL A 51 -8.83 -13.76 -4.69
C VAL A 51 -7.44 -13.31 -4.21
N LEU A 52 -7.37 -12.37 -3.25
CA LEU A 52 -6.11 -11.86 -2.77
C LEU A 52 -5.46 -12.72 -1.66
N LYS A 53 -6.24 -13.50 -0.92
CA LYS A 53 -5.74 -14.31 0.21
C LYS A 53 -4.61 -15.27 -0.17
N PRO A 54 -4.63 -15.97 -1.33
CA PRO A 54 -3.52 -16.84 -1.75
C PRO A 54 -2.19 -16.10 -1.97
N LEU A 55 -2.24 -14.78 -2.21
CA LEU A 55 -1.04 -13.97 -2.42
C LEU A 55 -0.25 -13.75 -1.11
N LYS A 56 -0.88 -13.96 0.06
CA LYS A 56 -0.26 -13.81 1.39
C LYS A 56 0.49 -12.48 1.52
N ALA A 57 -0.14 -11.38 1.13
CA ALA A 57 0.45 -10.05 1.26
C ALA A 57 0.68 -9.70 2.74
N ASP A 58 1.82 -9.05 3.03
CA ASP A 58 2.12 -8.51 4.35
C ASP A 58 1.56 -7.09 4.51
N VAL A 59 1.53 -6.36 3.39
CA VAL A 59 1.01 -4.99 3.30
C VAL A 59 0.15 -4.85 2.05
N ILE A 60 -1.00 -4.20 2.18
CA ILE A 60 -1.87 -3.84 1.06
C ILE A 60 -2.13 -2.32 1.08
N LEU A 61 -1.83 -1.67 -0.03
CA LEU A 61 -2.02 -0.25 -0.27
C LEU A 61 -3.26 -0.08 -1.15
N LEU A 62 -4.35 0.45 -0.59
CA LEU A 62 -5.62 0.57 -1.28
C LEU A 62 -5.88 2.01 -1.71
N SER A 63 -6.35 2.18 -2.94
CA SER A 63 -6.90 3.44 -3.45
C SER A 63 -8.36 3.27 -3.86
N GLU A 64 -9.07 4.39 -3.98
CA GLU A 64 -10.51 4.43 -4.23
C GLU A 64 -11.34 3.60 -3.23
N VAL A 65 -10.93 3.57 -1.98
CA VAL A 65 -11.74 2.92 -0.95
C VAL A 65 -13.02 3.72 -0.74
N PRO A 66 -14.20 3.08 -0.75
CA PRO A 66 -15.45 3.79 -0.60
C PRO A 66 -15.62 4.35 0.80
N LYS A 67 -16.33 5.47 0.90
CA LYS A 67 -16.97 5.84 2.15
C LYS A 67 -18.14 4.89 2.34
N ALA A 68 -17.99 3.93 3.22
CA ALA A 68 -18.95 2.84 3.35
C ALA A 68 -20.40 3.29 3.56
N ASN A 69 -21.32 2.42 3.13
CA ASN A 69 -22.74 2.56 3.09
C ASN A 69 -23.40 3.47 4.16
N ARG A 70 -24.23 4.42 3.71
CA ARG A 70 -25.22 5.17 4.50
C ARG A 70 -24.71 5.70 5.84
N GLY A 71 -23.62 6.48 5.79
CA GLY A 71 -23.04 7.10 6.97
C GLY A 71 -22.02 6.26 7.75
N LYS A 72 -21.72 5.02 7.33
CA LYS A 72 -20.61 4.24 7.86
C LYS A 72 -19.27 4.72 7.30
N LYS A 73 -18.20 4.52 8.07
CA LYS A 73 -16.88 5.09 7.79
C LYS A 73 -16.09 4.19 6.83
N VAL A 74 -15.19 4.80 6.03
CA VAL A 74 -14.16 4.09 5.20
C VAL A 74 -13.49 2.93 5.95
N LYS A 75 -13.30 3.10 7.25
CA LYS A 75 -12.72 2.10 8.13
C LYS A 75 -13.49 0.78 8.13
N ASP A 76 -14.80 0.79 8.05
CA ASP A 76 -15.62 -0.43 8.11
C ASP A 76 -15.40 -1.31 6.87
N TRP A 77 -15.32 -0.71 5.66
CA TRP A 77 -15.02 -1.42 4.42
C TRP A 77 -13.62 -2.04 4.45
N SER A 78 -12.63 -1.23 4.84
CA SER A 78 -11.23 -1.68 4.95
C SER A 78 -11.06 -2.74 6.04
N ARG A 79 -11.80 -2.63 7.16
CA ARG A 79 -11.76 -3.62 8.24
C ARG A 79 -12.28 -4.98 7.76
N ARG A 80 -13.41 -5.00 7.07
CA ARG A 80 -13.96 -6.25 6.51
C ARG A 80 -12.98 -6.94 5.56
N LEU A 81 -12.29 -6.16 4.71
CA LEU A 81 -11.27 -6.70 3.82
C LEU A 81 -10.07 -7.22 4.62
N ALA A 82 -9.61 -6.48 5.61
CA ALA A 82 -8.48 -6.87 6.46
C ALA A 82 -8.80 -8.15 7.23
N ASP A 83 -9.97 -8.23 7.86
CA ASP A 83 -10.41 -9.40 8.63
C ASP A 83 -10.50 -10.66 7.74
N ALA A 84 -11.02 -10.51 6.50
CA ALA A 84 -11.10 -11.62 5.56
C ALA A 84 -9.72 -12.06 5.01
N LEU A 85 -8.71 -11.19 5.08
CA LEU A 85 -7.33 -11.45 4.66
C LEU A 85 -6.39 -11.84 5.82
N ASP A 86 -6.91 -11.93 7.05
CA ASP A 86 -6.12 -12.17 8.26
C ASP A 86 -5.02 -11.10 8.46
N LEU A 87 -5.39 -9.81 8.21
CA LEU A 87 -4.55 -8.64 8.44
C LEU A 87 -5.07 -7.86 9.64
N ASP A 88 -4.28 -7.80 10.72
CA ASP A 88 -4.75 -7.30 12.03
C ASP A 88 -4.83 -5.77 12.09
N HIS A 89 -4.01 -5.07 11.31
CA HIS A 89 -3.83 -3.63 11.40
C HIS A 89 -4.34 -2.89 10.18
N ILE A 90 -5.10 -1.82 10.40
CA ILE A 90 -5.58 -0.92 9.34
C ILE A 90 -5.40 0.54 9.75
N GLU A 91 -5.01 1.35 8.79
CA GLU A 91 -5.09 2.79 8.85
C GLU A 91 -5.82 3.32 7.60
N VAL A 92 -6.65 4.35 7.78
CA VAL A 92 -7.45 4.93 6.69
C VAL A 92 -7.26 6.44 6.62
N GLY A 93 -7.04 6.93 5.42
CA GLY A 93 -6.98 8.36 5.14
C GLY A 93 -8.36 9.00 5.24
N THR A 94 -8.37 10.26 5.62
CA THR A 94 -9.57 11.09 5.76
C THR A 94 -9.84 11.96 4.53
N VAL A 95 -8.88 11.99 3.60
CA VAL A 95 -8.91 12.83 2.42
C VAL A 95 -9.25 12.00 1.17
N SER A 96 -10.31 12.40 0.49
CA SER A 96 -10.71 11.84 -0.80
C SER A 96 -9.93 12.49 -1.95
N SER A 97 -9.59 11.70 -2.98
CA SER A 97 -9.06 12.20 -4.24
C SER A 97 -10.14 12.70 -5.20
N ALA A 98 -11.42 12.69 -4.81
CA ALA A 98 -12.52 13.25 -5.61
C ALA A 98 -13.41 14.15 -4.75
N ASN A 99 -14.14 15.07 -5.40
CA ASN A 99 -15.19 15.83 -4.73
C ASN A 99 -16.44 14.98 -4.53
N HIS A 100 -17.04 15.08 -3.35
CA HIS A 100 -18.22 14.32 -2.94
C HIS A 100 -19.51 14.63 -3.71
N LYS A 101 -19.49 15.56 -4.67
CA LYS A 101 -20.70 16.05 -5.34
C LYS A 101 -21.07 15.35 -6.63
N ALA A 102 -20.34 14.33 -7.05
CA ALA A 102 -20.62 13.67 -8.31
C ALA A 102 -20.71 12.15 -8.17
N PRO A 103 -21.88 11.57 -8.04
CA PRO A 103 -22.15 10.24 -8.54
C PRO A 103 -22.21 10.36 -10.07
N GLN A 104 -21.09 10.20 -10.78
CA GLN A 104 -21.06 10.34 -12.25
C GLN A 104 -21.07 9.00 -12.98
N TRP A 105 -21.13 7.91 -12.28
CA TRP A 105 -21.27 6.59 -12.88
C TRP A 105 -22.63 6.05 -12.47
N GLY A 106 -23.55 5.98 -13.45
CA GLY A 106 -24.94 5.63 -13.26
C GLY A 106 -25.16 4.47 -12.29
N ASP A 107 -26.29 4.50 -11.60
CA ASP A 107 -26.81 3.50 -10.66
C ASP A 107 -26.03 3.26 -9.35
N VAL A 108 -24.98 4.00 -9.07
CA VAL A 108 -24.39 4.03 -7.73
C VAL A 108 -25.27 4.93 -6.87
N THR A 109 -26.32 4.35 -6.32
CA THR A 109 -27.24 5.06 -5.44
C THR A 109 -26.50 5.54 -4.19
N GLY A 110 -26.04 6.76 -4.23
CA GLY A 110 -26.07 7.70 -3.13
C GLY A 110 -24.89 7.78 -2.21
N ASP A 111 -24.12 6.77 -1.85
CA ASP A 111 -23.15 6.88 -0.74
C ASP A 111 -21.74 6.37 -1.03
N TYR A 112 -21.42 6.06 -2.25
CA TYR A 112 -20.05 5.71 -2.64
C TYR A 112 -19.18 6.95 -2.90
N GLY A 113 -19.49 8.05 -2.23
CA GLY A 113 -18.86 9.34 -2.41
C GLY A 113 -17.50 9.41 -1.76
N GLY A 114 -16.47 8.91 -2.40
CA GLY A 114 -15.11 9.19 -1.95
C GLY A 114 -14.10 8.16 -2.45
N LYS A 115 -12.97 8.70 -2.92
CA LYS A 115 -11.81 7.92 -3.34
C LYS A 115 -10.74 8.01 -2.24
N PHE A 116 -11.00 7.34 -1.12
CA PHE A 116 -10.10 7.33 0.03
C PHE A 116 -8.93 6.36 -0.17
N LYS A 117 -7.95 6.42 0.71
CA LYS A 117 -6.83 5.48 0.79
C LYS A 117 -6.90 4.72 2.08
N SER A 118 -6.41 3.49 2.04
CA SER A 118 -6.26 2.67 3.22
C SER A 118 -4.98 1.86 3.10
N VAL A 119 -4.40 1.53 4.24
CA VAL A 119 -3.28 0.59 4.35
C VAL A 119 -3.68 -0.51 5.31
N LEU A 120 -3.53 -1.74 4.86
CA LEU A 120 -3.72 -2.95 5.66
C LEU A 120 -2.36 -3.59 5.89
N SER A 121 -2.11 -4.14 7.07
CA SER A 121 -0.81 -4.73 7.41
C SER A 121 -0.94 -5.86 8.43
N ARG A 122 -0.01 -6.81 8.38
CA ARG A 122 0.20 -7.80 9.45
C ARG A 122 0.85 -7.20 10.69
N THR A 123 1.61 -6.12 10.52
CA THR A 123 2.33 -5.45 11.61
C THR A 123 1.65 -4.15 11.99
N PRO A 124 1.81 -3.68 13.24
CA PRO A 124 1.20 -2.44 13.72
C PRO A 124 1.51 -1.25 12.83
N LEU A 125 0.48 -0.46 12.56
CA LEU A 125 0.58 0.79 11.81
C LEU A 125 0.51 1.97 12.75
N THR A 126 1.35 2.98 12.53
CA THR A 126 1.20 4.26 13.22
C THR A 126 0.06 5.05 12.62
N LYS A 127 -0.43 6.06 13.36
CA LYS A 127 -1.46 6.98 12.87
C LYS A 127 -1.05 7.61 11.54
N GLY A 128 -1.88 7.44 10.54
CA GLY A 128 -1.63 7.89 9.20
C GLY A 128 -1.73 9.40 9.02
N LYS A 129 -1.08 9.90 7.96
CA LYS A 129 -1.12 11.30 7.56
C LYS A 129 -1.49 11.44 6.09
N ASP A 130 -2.54 12.23 5.83
CA ASP A 130 -2.95 12.57 4.47
C ASP A 130 -2.12 13.72 3.88
N PHE A 131 -1.86 13.62 2.60
CA PHE A 131 -1.24 14.66 1.80
C PHE A 131 -2.10 14.95 0.57
N LEU A 132 -2.28 16.24 0.29
CA LEU A 132 -2.94 16.73 -0.90
C LEU A 132 -1.90 17.41 -1.78
N PRO A 133 -1.26 16.68 -2.72
CA PRO A 133 -0.30 17.29 -3.64
C PRO A 133 -0.93 18.37 -4.52
N GLY A 134 -2.24 18.32 -4.72
CA GLY A 134 -2.98 19.37 -5.41
C GLY A 134 -4.12 18.90 -6.28
N GLY A 135 -4.71 19.85 -7.04
CA GLY A 135 -5.86 19.59 -7.89
C GLY A 135 -7.20 19.88 -7.24
N SER A 136 -8.28 19.74 -8.00
CA SER A 136 -9.67 19.89 -7.56
C SER A 136 -10.57 18.89 -8.28
N GLY A 137 -11.72 18.55 -7.68
CA GLY A 137 -12.64 17.57 -8.27
C GLY A 137 -11.96 16.24 -8.58
N TRP A 138 -12.22 15.69 -9.74
CA TRP A 138 -11.63 14.45 -10.24
C TRP A 138 -10.12 14.55 -10.52
N GLY A 139 -9.60 15.76 -10.64
CA GLY A 139 -8.17 16.02 -10.77
C GLY A 139 -7.44 16.17 -9.44
N ARG A 140 -8.05 15.83 -8.30
CA ARG A 140 -7.43 15.94 -6.99
C ARG A 140 -6.52 14.76 -6.71
N ALA A 141 -5.22 15.03 -6.61
CA ALA A 141 -4.27 14.05 -6.10
C ALA A 141 -4.40 13.91 -4.59
N SER A 142 -4.24 12.71 -4.07
CA SER A 142 -4.02 12.49 -2.65
C SER A 142 -3.13 11.28 -2.40
N ALA A 143 -2.35 11.36 -1.33
CA ALA A 143 -1.54 10.27 -0.81
C ALA A 143 -1.77 10.17 0.70
N PHE A 144 -1.67 8.96 1.22
CA PHE A 144 -1.82 8.63 2.62
C PHE A 144 -0.58 7.87 3.08
N ARG A 145 0.10 8.40 4.10
CA ARG A 145 1.34 7.87 4.64
C ARG A 145 1.11 7.25 6.00
N VAL A 146 1.66 6.07 6.22
CA VAL A 146 1.75 5.41 7.53
C VAL A 146 3.17 4.91 7.75
N GLU A 147 3.48 4.53 8.98
CA GLU A 147 4.72 3.87 9.34
C GLU A 147 4.43 2.49 9.92
N THR A 148 5.35 1.58 9.73
CA THR A 148 5.33 0.25 10.35
C THR A 148 6.76 -0.25 10.54
N GLU A 149 6.90 -1.30 11.35
CA GLU A 149 8.15 -2.03 11.51
C GLU A 149 7.93 -3.48 11.11
N ILE A 150 8.74 -3.98 10.21
CA ILE A 150 8.70 -5.35 9.70
C ILE A 150 10.11 -5.94 9.82
N ASN A 151 10.24 -7.01 10.59
CA ASN A 151 11.51 -7.68 10.86
C ASN A 151 12.63 -6.72 11.31
N GLY A 152 12.30 -5.81 12.26
CA GLY A 152 13.24 -4.83 12.80
C GLY A 152 13.57 -3.65 11.89
N ARG A 153 12.98 -3.58 10.68
CA ARG A 153 13.16 -2.46 9.73
C ARG A 153 11.96 -1.54 9.73
N LYS A 154 12.20 -0.25 9.74
CA LYS A 154 11.16 0.77 9.67
C LYS A 154 10.80 1.08 8.23
N PHE A 155 9.51 1.10 7.96
CA PHE A 155 8.94 1.42 6.64
C PHE A 155 8.06 2.66 6.71
N ALA A 156 8.23 3.56 5.74
CA ALA A 156 7.26 4.59 5.41
C ALA A 156 6.49 4.11 4.16
N LEU A 157 5.21 3.83 4.36
CA LEU A 157 4.31 3.29 3.35
C LEU A 157 3.37 4.39 2.86
N TYR A 158 3.28 4.55 1.54
CA TYR A 158 2.40 5.52 0.90
C TYR A 158 1.38 4.81 0.03
N SER A 159 0.10 4.95 0.33
CA SER A 159 -0.97 4.66 -0.60
C SER A 159 -1.38 5.94 -1.30
N LEU A 160 -1.47 5.93 -2.63
CA LEU A 160 -1.79 7.13 -3.40
C LEU A 160 -2.82 6.89 -4.51
N HIS A 161 -3.43 7.99 -4.94
CA HIS A 161 -4.19 8.07 -6.15
C HIS A 161 -3.94 9.43 -6.79
N LEU A 162 -3.29 9.42 -7.93
CA LEU A 162 -3.01 10.62 -8.72
C LEU A 162 -4.11 10.81 -9.77
N PRO A 163 -4.38 12.04 -10.21
CA PRO A 163 -5.39 12.28 -11.25
C PRO A 163 -4.88 11.83 -12.62
N GLY A 164 -5.81 11.28 -13.41
CA GLY A 164 -5.51 10.81 -14.75
C GLY A 164 -5.20 11.94 -15.73
N PHE A 165 -4.24 11.70 -16.61
CA PHE A 165 -3.88 12.61 -17.70
C PHE A 165 -5.08 12.94 -18.62
N ALA A 166 -5.97 11.98 -18.81
CA ALA A 166 -7.15 12.15 -19.66
C ALA A 166 -8.11 13.26 -19.17
N HIS A 167 -8.14 13.54 -17.87
CA HIS A 167 -8.96 14.63 -17.31
C HIS A 167 -8.34 16.02 -17.50
N HIS A 168 -7.07 16.08 -17.93
CA HIS A 168 -6.31 17.33 -18.14
C HIS A 168 -6.14 17.70 -19.61
N LYS A 169 -6.88 17.08 -20.53
CA LYS A 169 -6.81 17.34 -21.98
C LYS A 169 -6.99 18.84 -22.36
N ARG A 170 -7.34 19.68 -21.40
CA ARG A 170 -7.69 21.07 -21.71
C ARG A 170 -6.53 22.06 -21.81
N GLN A 171 -5.35 21.76 -21.23
CA GLN A 171 -4.18 22.65 -21.43
C GLN A 171 -2.83 21.95 -21.18
N PRO A 172 -1.98 21.74 -22.20
CA PRO A 172 -0.61 21.26 -22.02
C PRO A 172 0.23 22.11 -21.06
N THR A 173 -0.05 23.43 -20.99
CA THR A 173 0.61 24.35 -20.07
C THR A 173 0.17 24.20 -18.61
N GLN A 174 -1.05 23.70 -18.35
CA GLN A 174 -1.48 23.39 -16.97
C GLN A 174 -0.88 22.07 -16.48
N VAL A 175 -0.61 21.13 -17.36
CA VAL A 175 0.12 19.90 -17.02
C VAL A 175 1.55 20.26 -16.59
N ALA A 176 2.23 21.13 -17.33
CA ALA A 176 3.57 21.59 -16.96
C ALA A 176 3.59 22.42 -15.66
N SER A 177 2.59 23.26 -15.42
CA SER A 177 2.47 24.02 -14.16
C SER A 177 1.98 23.15 -13.00
N TRP A 178 1.22 22.11 -13.30
CA TRP A 178 0.74 21.13 -12.35
C TRP A 178 1.87 20.18 -11.93
N GLU A 179 2.70 19.73 -12.87
CA GLU A 179 3.99 19.07 -12.62
C GLU A 179 4.92 19.99 -11.81
N GLY A 180 4.82 21.28 -12.01
CA GLY A 180 5.75 22.25 -11.44
C GLY A 180 5.65 22.48 -9.95
N SER A 181 4.50 22.37 -9.29
CA SER A 181 4.37 22.83 -7.91
C SER A 181 3.86 21.82 -6.88
N LYS A 182 3.06 20.84 -7.28
CA LYS A 182 2.31 20.04 -6.30
C LYS A 182 2.68 18.57 -6.27
N GLN A 183 3.04 17.99 -7.41
CA GLN A 183 3.66 16.66 -7.43
C GLN A 183 5.13 16.71 -7.03
N ARG A 184 5.82 17.81 -7.30
CA ARG A 184 7.11 18.07 -6.67
C ARG A 184 7.00 18.00 -5.16
N GLY A 185 5.96 18.58 -4.58
CA GLY A 185 5.72 18.52 -3.15
C GLY A 185 5.68 17.09 -2.61
N LEU A 186 5.00 16.15 -3.30
CA LEU A 186 4.98 14.74 -2.91
C LEU A 186 6.33 14.06 -3.14
N ALA A 187 6.94 14.23 -4.33
CA ALA A 187 8.23 13.66 -4.65
C ALA A 187 9.35 14.17 -3.73
N GLU A 188 9.37 15.47 -3.46
CA GLU A 188 10.32 16.08 -2.51
C GLU A 188 10.11 15.58 -1.09
N ARG A 189 8.87 15.40 -0.66
CA ARG A 189 8.55 14.83 0.65
C ARG A 189 9.04 13.40 0.77
N ILE A 190 8.76 12.56 -0.22
CA ILE A 190 9.25 11.17 -0.26
C ILE A 190 10.79 11.15 -0.28
N SER A 191 11.42 12.06 -1.02
CA SER A 191 12.89 12.13 -1.09
C SER A 191 13.54 12.59 0.22
N LYS A 192 12.78 13.28 1.07
CA LYS A 192 13.21 13.79 2.39
C LYS A 192 12.80 12.87 3.54
N GLU A 193 12.22 11.69 3.24
CA GLU A 193 11.98 10.71 4.30
C GLU A 193 13.30 10.40 5.02
N ASP A 194 13.18 10.25 6.33
CA ASP A 194 14.31 9.93 7.18
C ASP A 194 15.05 8.70 6.64
N ALA A 195 16.37 8.77 6.61
CA ALA A 195 17.22 7.69 6.12
C ALA A 195 17.06 6.38 6.92
N SER A 196 16.44 6.43 8.10
CA SER A 196 16.10 5.25 8.89
C SER A 196 14.94 4.45 8.31
N PHE A 197 14.14 5.02 7.40
CA PHE A 197 13.01 4.32 6.77
C PHE A 197 13.37 3.73 5.41
N ASP A 198 12.88 2.53 5.17
CA ASP A 198 12.62 2.05 3.82
C ASP A 198 11.31 2.66 3.31
N VAL A 199 11.27 3.06 2.06
CA VAL A 199 10.09 3.72 1.50
C VAL A 199 9.45 2.87 0.43
N ILE A 200 8.14 2.64 0.55
CA ILE A 200 7.33 1.99 -0.47
C ILE A 200 6.15 2.91 -0.79
N VAL A 201 5.91 3.13 -2.08
CA VAL A 201 4.81 3.95 -2.58
C VAL A 201 4.02 3.10 -3.56
N GLY A 202 2.74 2.90 -3.30
CA GLY A 202 1.89 2.11 -4.20
C GLY A 202 0.52 2.73 -4.40
N GLY A 203 -0.12 2.37 -5.51
CA GLY A 203 -1.47 2.81 -5.85
C GLY A 203 -1.64 3.15 -7.33
N ASP A 204 -2.70 3.88 -7.61
CA ASP A 204 -3.05 4.35 -8.94
C ASP A 204 -2.35 5.69 -9.23
N PHE A 205 -1.34 5.64 -10.08
CA PHE A 205 -0.61 6.83 -10.53
C PHE A 205 -1.28 7.50 -11.73
N ASN A 206 -2.25 6.81 -12.36
CA ASN A 206 -2.91 7.25 -13.59
C ASN A 206 -1.93 7.63 -14.70
N GLU A 207 -0.73 7.08 -14.66
CA GLU A 207 0.37 7.38 -15.58
C GLU A 207 1.22 6.15 -15.84
N TRP A 208 1.66 5.97 -17.07
CA TRP A 208 2.58 4.91 -17.46
C TRP A 208 4.00 5.18 -16.94
N THR A 209 4.80 4.14 -16.77
CA THR A 209 6.20 4.25 -16.31
C THR A 209 7.03 5.26 -17.13
N GLY A 210 6.80 5.34 -18.44
CA GLY A 210 7.43 6.30 -19.32
C GLY A 210 6.84 7.71 -19.33
N GLY A 211 5.75 7.95 -18.62
CA GLY A 211 5.08 9.24 -18.57
C GLY A 211 5.87 10.31 -17.79
N LEU A 212 5.53 11.56 -18.01
CA LEU A 212 6.29 12.70 -17.46
C LEU A 212 6.29 12.73 -15.94
N VAL A 213 5.13 12.49 -15.33
CA VAL A 213 4.94 12.45 -13.88
C VAL A 213 5.79 11.35 -13.26
N MET A 214 5.68 10.13 -13.81
CA MET A 214 6.43 8.98 -13.30
C MET A 214 7.94 9.19 -13.43
N ARG A 215 8.42 9.67 -14.58
CA ARG A 215 9.85 10.00 -14.77
C ARG A 215 10.35 11.04 -13.80
N SER A 216 9.56 12.10 -13.57
CA SER A 216 9.89 13.16 -12.61
C SER A 216 9.96 12.62 -11.19
N LEU A 217 9.00 11.79 -10.80
CA LEU A 217 8.92 11.19 -9.46
C LEU A 217 10.11 10.25 -9.22
N LEU A 218 10.40 9.34 -10.15
CA LEU A 218 11.54 8.41 -10.06
C LEU A 218 12.88 9.17 -10.03
N LYS A 219 13.03 10.22 -10.85
CA LYS A 219 14.23 11.07 -10.86
C LYS A 219 14.45 11.77 -9.52
N THR A 220 13.40 12.33 -8.93
CA THR A 220 13.48 13.09 -7.68
C THR A 220 13.70 12.19 -6.48
N THR A 221 12.96 11.08 -6.40
CA THR A 221 12.99 10.18 -5.24
C THR A 221 14.14 9.17 -5.28
N LYS A 222 14.72 8.93 -6.47
CA LYS A 222 15.70 7.85 -6.74
C LYS A 222 15.15 6.45 -6.45
N MET A 223 13.84 6.29 -6.41
CA MET A 223 13.17 5.00 -6.23
C MET A 223 13.21 4.19 -7.53
N LYS A 224 13.02 2.88 -7.39
CA LYS A 224 12.79 1.97 -8.51
C LYS A 224 11.31 1.62 -8.61
N ASN A 225 10.86 1.31 -9.81
CA ASN A 225 9.52 0.77 -10.06
C ASN A 225 9.58 -0.76 -10.09
N ALA A 226 8.78 -1.42 -9.27
CA ALA A 226 8.66 -2.87 -9.22
C ALA A 226 7.73 -3.42 -10.31
N THR A 227 6.79 -2.63 -10.81
CA THR A 227 5.73 -3.06 -11.71
C THR A 227 6.11 -2.90 -13.18
N GLN A 228 5.42 -3.65 -14.04
CA GLN A 228 5.70 -3.64 -15.48
C GLN A 228 5.31 -2.32 -16.16
N GLU A 229 5.97 -2.01 -17.27
CA GLU A 229 5.83 -0.75 -18.00
C GLU A 229 4.41 -0.41 -18.48
N LYS A 230 3.57 -1.42 -18.70
CA LYS A 230 2.19 -1.23 -19.23
C LYS A 230 1.12 -1.10 -18.14
N SER A 231 1.45 -0.60 -16.97
CA SER A 231 0.49 -0.34 -15.90
C SER A 231 0.37 1.15 -15.63
N ILE A 232 -0.77 1.58 -15.09
CA ILE A 232 -0.97 2.88 -14.44
C ILE A 232 -1.00 2.73 -12.92
N ASP A 233 -1.12 1.48 -12.44
CA ASP A 233 -0.96 1.10 -11.05
C ASP A 233 0.48 0.64 -10.83
N HIS A 234 1.14 1.19 -9.81
CA HIS A 234 2.56 0.94 -9.59
C HIS A 234 2.88 0.70 -8.12
N ILE A 235 4.03 0.01 -7.90
CA ILE A 235 4.72 -0.04 -6.62
C ILE A 235 6.14 0.48 -6.85
N LEU A 236 6.48 1.59 -6.19
CA LEU A 236 7.81 2.15 -6.15
C LEU A 236 8.47 1.80 -4.81
N TYR A 237 9.76 1.54 -4.83
CA TYR A 237 10.50 1.16 -3.63
C TYR A 237 11.88 1.82 -3.57
N SER A 238 12.35 2.13 -2.36
CA SER A 238 13.69 2.65 -2.15
C SER A 238 14.71 1.51 -2.12
N THR A 239 15.90 1.76 -2.64
CA THR A 239 17.01 0.80 -2.59
C THR A 239 18.12 1.24 -1.63
N LYS A 240 17.92 2.34 -0.92
CA LYS A 240 18.94 2.97 -0.06
C LYS A 240 19.44 2.05 1.05
N LYS A 241 18.59 1.17 1.57
CA LYS A 241 18.89 0.25 2.65
C LYS A 241 19.01 -1.21 2.19
N GLY A 242 19.30 -1.43 0.92
CA GLY A 242 19.54 -2.78 0.40
C GLY A 242 18.29 -3.62 0.09
N MET A 243 17.08 -3.00 0.12
CA MET A 243 15.87 -3.72 -0.32
C MET A 243 16.01 -4.14 -1.78
N LYS A 244 15.80 -5.42 -2.06
CA LYS A 244 15.91 -6.00 -3.41
C LYS A 244 14.56 -6.54 -3.86
N LEU A 245 14.15 -6.19 -5.08
CA LEU A 245 13.00 -6.81 -5.71
C LEU A 245 13.37 -8.24 -6.14
N LEU A 246 12.61 -9.23 -5.67
CA LEU A 246 12.73 -10.62 -6.06
C LEU A 246 11.82 -10.92 -7.25
N GLN A 247 10.56 -10.53 -7.14
CA GLN A 247 9.56 -10.69 -8.19
C GLN A 247 8.46 -9.65 -8.07
N ALA A 248 7.76 -9.40 -9.16
CA ALA A 248 6.59 -8.55 -9.20
C ALA A 248 5.62 -9.01 -10.29
N GLY A 249 4.39 -8.61 -10.16
CA GLY A 249 3.37 -8.94 -11.13
C GLY A 249 2.15 -8.04 -11.02
N ARG A 250 1.21 -8.31 -11.93
CA ARG A 250 -0.13 -7.74 -11.90
C ARG A 250 -1.14 -8.79 -12.32
N ASP A 251 -2.35 -8.69 -11.80
CA ASP A 251 -3.43 -9.56 -12.20
C ASP A 251 -4.78 -8.84 -12.10
N TRP A 252 -5.75 -9.32 -12.85
CA TRP A 252 -7.11 -8.82 -12.91
C TRP A 252 -8.12 -9.66 -12.13
N GLY A 253 -7.67 -10.82 -11.64
CA GLY A 253 -8.52 -11.82 -11.02
C GLY A 253 -9.10 -12.82 -12.02
N PRO A 254 -10.05 -13.66 -11.56
CA PRO A 254 -10.54 -14.82 -12.30
C PRO A 254 -11.23 -14.48 -13.62
N LYS A 255 -11.68 -13.25 -13.79
CA LYS A 255 -12.26 -12.77 -15.05
C LYS A 255 -11.49 -11.55 -15.51
N ASN A 256 -10.69 -11.76 -16.53
CA ASN A 256 -9.94 -10.71 -17.19
C ASN A 256 -10.91 -9.67 -17.75
N GLN A 257 -10.73 -8.40 -17.36
CA GLN A 257 -11.52 -7.32 -17.92
C GLN A 257 -11.15 -7.10 -19.38
N ASN A 258 -12.03 -7.49 -20.25
CA ASN A 258 -12.04 -6.98 -21.60
C ASN A 258 -12.57 -5.53 -21.55
N LYS A 259 -11.92 -4.58 -22.24
CA LYS A 259 -12.34 -3.16 -22.31
C LYS A 259 -13.82 -3.02 -22.71
N GLU A 260 -14.38 -4.00 -23.40
CA GLU A 260 -15.76 -4.06 -23.84
C GLU A 260 -16.73 -4.56 -22.75
N ASN A 261 -16.23 -5.24 -21.69
CA ASN A 261 -17.04 -5.89 -20.66
C ASN A 261 -16.71 -5.41 -19.24
N LYS A 262 -16.58 -4.10 -19.06
CA LYS A 262 -16.31 -3.46 -17.75
C LYS A 262 -17.32 -3.82 -16.64
N LYS A 263 -18.45 -4.41 -16.97
CA LYS A 263 -19.48 -4.88 -16.04
C LYS A 263 -19.67 -6.39 -16.08
N ALA A 264 -18.69 -7.14 -16.58
CA ALA A 264 -18.81 -8.60 -16.60
C ALA A 264 -18.91 -9.14 -15.17
N GLU A 265 -19.84 -10.06 -14.97
CA GLU A 265 -20.04 -10.73 -13.69
C GLU A 265 -18.73 -11.35 -13.21
N GLY A 266 -18.34 -11.04 -11.96
CA GLY A 266 -17.09 -11.51 -11.33
C GLY A 266 -15.87 -10.62 -11.55
N CYS A 267 -15.99 -9.45 -12.18
CA CYS A 267 -14.95 -8.43 -12.10
C CYS A 267 -14.89 -7.83 -10.70
N LEU A 268 -13.70 -7.67 -10.15
CA LEU A 268 -13.48 -7.15 -8.80
C LEU A 268 -13.25 -5.64 -8.79
N SER A 269 -12.68 -5.09 -9.87
CA SER A 269 -12.38 -3.66 -10.08
C SER A 269 -12.19 -3.40 -11.57
N ASP A 270 -12.19 -2.13 -11.98
CA ASP A 270 -11.74 -1.68 -13.30
C ASP A 270 -10.22 -1.48 -13.38
N HIS A 271 -9.50 -1.84 -12.32
CA HIS A 271 -8.05 -1.88 -12.23
C HIS A 271 -7.54 -3.29 -11.92
N PRO A 272 -6.32 -3.66 -12.39
CA PRO A 272 -5.60 -4.80 -11.86
C PRO A 272 -5.05 -4.46 -10.48
N TRP A 273 -4.83 -5.46 -9.63
CA TRP A 273 -3.88 -5.27 -8.55
C TRP A 273 -2.46 -5.49 -9.06
N VAL A 274 -1.53 -4.81 -8.43
CA VAL A 274 -0.10 -4.98 -8.66
C VAL A 274 0.57 -5.42 -7.36
N TRP A 275 1.62 -6.23 -7.46
CA TRP A 275 2.32 -6.73 -6.30
C TRP A 275 3.83 -6.81 -6.53
N GLY A 276 4.59 -6.74 -5.44
CA GLY A 276 6.03 -6.96 -5.42
C GLY A 276 6.42 -7.77 -4.19
N GLU A 277 7.34 -8.72 -4.37
CA GLU A 277 8.02 -9.44 -3.31
C GLU A 277 9.45 -8.95 -3.21
N PHE A 278 9.85 -8.56 -2.02
CA PHE A 278 11.13 -7.95 -1.76
C PHE A 278 11.92 -8.78 -0.75
N GLU A 279 13.23 -8.88 -0.97
CA GLU A 279 14.19 -9.30 0.02
C GLU A 279 14.53 -8.10 0.89
N ILE A 280 14.40 -8.29 2.21
CA ILE A 280 14.79 -7.30 3.21
C ILE A 280 15.83 -7.95 4.12
N SER A 281 17.09 -7.54 3.96
CA SER A 281 18.18 -7.95 4.86
C SER A 281 18.25 -7.02 6.05
N ASN A 282 18.58 -7.54 7.22
CA ASN A 282 18.83 -6.74 8.43
C ASN A 282 20.11 -5.95 8.32
#